data_ccec770063602222a0fdb7c9a42c628e
#
_entry.id   ccec770063602222a0fdb7c9a42c628e
#
_cell.length_a   1.000
_cell.length_b   1.000
_cell.length_c   1.000
_cell.angle_alpha   90.00
_cell.angle_beta   90.00
_cell.angle_gamma   90.00
#
_symmetry.space_group_name_H-M   'P 1'
#
loop_
_entity.id
_entity.type
_entity.pdbx_description
1 polymer ?
#
loop_
_entity_poly.entity_id
_entity_poly.type
_entity_poly.pdbx_seq_one_letter_code
_entity_poly.pdbx_strand_id
1 'polypeptide(L)'
;MLLVLWVGSALAGLDFEHLQQQLISRFGPARVNLLKDWRAEVGRASGLPEREKLHRINDFFNRNIIFDDDINVWGQTDYWATPLETLGRGRGDCEDFSIAKYYSLKLAGVPVGRMRLIYVKAKLRGTLVAHMVLAYYPSPSAEPLVLDNLDPQIKPASKRPDLVPVFSFNSQGIYAGVSGTTSASAGGTGKLSRWEDLMQRARAEGFE
;
A
#
# COMPACT_ATOMS: atom_id res chain seq x y z
N MET A 1 10.94 3.21 41.09
CA MET A 1 11.20 4.13 39.97
C MET A 1 10.64 3.44 38.70
N LEU A 2 9.38 3.75 38.34
CA LEU A 2 8.73 3.16 37.16
C LEU A 2 9.24 3.90 35.91
N LEU A 3 9.96 3.19 35.06
CA LEU A 3 10.27 3.65 33.70
C LEU A 3 8.97 3.60 32.87
N VAL A 4 8.34 4.72 32.67
CA VAL A 4 7.27 4.87 31.67
C VAL A 4 7.96 4.91 30.30
N LEU A 5 7.99 3.78 29.61
CA LEU A 5 8.37 3.72 28.20
C LEU A 5 7.32 4.49 27.41
N TRP A 6 7.67 5.68 26.96
CA TRP A 6 6.93 6.40 25.92
C TRP A 6 7.00 5.59 24.63
N VAL A 7 5.97 4.83 24.34
CA VAL A 7 5.75 4.28 23.00
C VAL A 7 5.30 5.46 22.14
N GLY A 8 6.26 6.10 21.49
CA GLY A 8 6.01 7.16 20.53
C GLY A 8 5.04 6.64 19.46
N SER A 9 3.86 7.21 19.40
CA SER A 9 2.84 6.87 18.39
C SER A 9 3.40 7.18 17.00
N ALA A 10 3.53 6.17 16.14
CA ALA A 10 3.94 6.32 14.74
C ALA A 10 2.97 7.20 13.92
N LEU A 11 1.79 7.50 14.48
CA LEU A 11 0.81 8.45 13.94
C LEU A 11 1.07 9.91 14.36
N ALA A 12 2.15 10.20 15.10
CA ALA A 12 2.43 11.54 15.64
C ALA A 12 2.69 12.62 14.56
N GLY A 13 2.89 12.24 13.29
CA GLY A 13 3.11 13.17 12.18
C GLY A 13 1.89 13.41 11.28
N LEU A 14 0.85 12.54 11.32
CA LEU A 14 -0.31 12.66 10.45
C LEU A 14 -1.43 13.46 11.15
N ASP A 15 -1.76 14.65 10.62
CA ASP A 15 -2.90 15.44 11.08
C ASP A 15 -4.21 14.78 10.62
N PHE A 16 -4.79 13.98 11.51
CA PHE A 16 -6.00 13.23 11.20
C PHE A 16 -7.24 14.13 11.05
N GLU A 17 -7.31 15.24 11.74
CA GLU A 17 -8.44 16.17 11.61
C GLU A 17 -8.43 16.82 10.24
N HIS A 18 -7.26 17.26 9.80
CA HIS A 18 -7.06 17.79 8.46
C HIS A 18 -7.38 16.73 7.38
N LEU A 19 -6.90 15.51 7.56
CA LEU A 19 -7.18 14.40 6.65
C LEU A 19 -8.70 14.10 6.55
N GLN A 20 -9.40 14.12 7.69
CA GLN A 20 -10.86 13.93 7.71
C GLN A 20 -11.60 15.07 7.01
N GLN A 21 -11.16 16.32 7.19
CA GLN A 21 -11.74 17.48 6.49
C GLN A 21 -11.54 17.37 4.97
N GLN A 22 -10.35 16.98 4.52
CA GLN A 22 -10.08 16.73 3.10
C GLN A 22 -10.97 15.61 2.55
N LEU A 23 -11.13 14.50 3.28
CA LEU A 23 -12.02 13.41 2.86
C LEU A 23 -13.45 13.89 2.71
N ILE A 24 -13.98 14.62 3.70
CA ILE A 24 -15.37 15.15 3.65
C ILE A 24 -15.54 16.11 2.46
N SER A 25 -14.58 17.01 2.27
CA SER A 25 -14.63 18.02 1.19
C SER A 25 -14.63 17.38 -0.19
N ARG A 26 -13.83 16.32 -0.41
CA ARG A 26 -13.64 15.69 -1.72
C ARG A 26 -14.63 14.56 -2.02
N PHE A 27 -15.05 13.81 -1.01
CA PHE A 27 -15.83 12.57 -1.16
C PHE A 27 -17.11 12.55 -0.36
N GLY A 28 -17.37 13.61 0.42
CA GLY A 28 -18.52 13.67 1.32
C GLY A 28 -18.34 12.87 2.62
N PRO A 29 -19.31 12.93 3.54
CA PRO A 29 -19.16 12.36 4.88
C PRO A 29 -19.37 10.84 4.98
N ALA A 30 -19.85 10.21 3.91
CA ALA A 30 -20.26 8.79 3.94
C ALA A 30 -19.13 7.82 4.32
N ARG A 31 -17.86 8.19 4.08
CA ARG A 31 -16.68 7.35 4.35
C ARG A 31 -15.88 7.75 5.59
N VAL A 32 -16.37 8.70 6.37
CA VAL A 32 -15.68 9.15 7.61
C VAL A 32 -15.47 8.00 8.60
N ASN A 33 -16.43 7.09 8.73
CA ASN A 33 -16.27 5.92 9.61
C ASN A 33 -15.17 4.98 9.11
N LEU A 34 -15.08 4.73 7.80
CA LEU A 34 -13.99 3.92 7.23
C LEU A 34 -12.61 4.55 7.50
N LEU A 35 -12.49 5.88 7.37
CA LEU A 35 -11.26 6.59 7.72
C LEU A 35 -10.91 6.46 9.22
N LYS A 36 -11.91 6.57 10.11
CA LYS A 36 -11.72 6.37 11.56
C LYS A 36 -11.30 4.94 11.90
N ASP A 37 -11.92 3.96 11.26
CA ASP A 37 -11.60 2.53 11.44
C ASP A 37 -10.18 2.24 10.95
N TRP A 38 -9.78 2.80 9.81
CA TRP A 38 -8.42 2.73 9.29
C TRP A 38 -7.41 3.32 10.28
N ARG A 39 -7.66 4.54 10.78
CA ARG A 39 -6.79 5.17 11.80
C ARG A 39 -6.63 4.29 13.03
N ALA A 40 -7.74 3.78 13.54
CA ALA A 40 -7.73 2.89 14.71
C ALA A 40 -6.95 1.61 14.44
N GLU A 41 -7.06 1.03 13.22
CA GLU A 41 -6.33 -0.18 12.85
C GLU A 41 -4.83 0.06 12.71
N VAL A 42 -4.42 1.16 12.07
CA VAL A 42 -2.99 1.56 11.99
C VAL A 42 -2.44 1.81 13.40
N GLY A 43 -3.20 2.48 14.27
CA GLY A 43 -2.82 2.71 15.67
C GLY A 43 -2.64 1.41 16.46
N ARG A 44 -3.58 0.46 16.32
CA ARG A 44 -3.43 -0.88 16.92
C ARG A 44 -2.24 -1.65 16.38
N ALA A 45 -1.99 -1.55 15.08
CA ALA A 45 -0.89 -2.25 14.44
C ALA A 45 0.48 -1.71 14.87
N SER A 46 0.63 -0.41 15.13
CA SER A 46 1.93 0.23 15.36
C SER A 46 2.73 -0.38 16.51
N GLY A 47 2.06 -0.89 17.55
CA GLY A 47 2.71 -1.54 18.71
C GLY A 47 3.01 -3.02 18.55
N LEU A 48 2.65 -3.65 17.42
CA LEU A 48 2.74 -5.09 17.23
C LEU A 48 4.05 -5.51 16.51
N PRO A 49 4.42 -6.80 16.59
CA PRO A 49 5.43 -7.37 15.72
C PRO A 49 5.11 -7.17 14.24
N GLU A 50 6.12 -7.00 13.39
CA GLU A 50 5.93 -6.66 11.96
C GLU A 50 4.97 -7.63 11.24
N ARG A 51 5.11 -8.94 11.49
CA ARG A 51 4.24 -9.95 10.86
C ARG A 51 2.76 -9.74 11.19
N GLU A 52 2.45 -9.36 12.41
CA GLU A 52 1.07 -9.05 12.82
C GLU A 52 0.58 -7.75 12.18
N LYS A 53 1.46 -6.73 12.05
CA LYS A 53 1.14 -5.50 11.29
C LYS A 53 0.73 -5.83 9.86
N LEU A 54 1.51 -6.71 9.18
CA LEU A 54 1.20 -7.13 7.81
C LEU A 54 -0.20 -7.74 7.71
N HIS A 55 -0.52 -8.70 8.59
CA HIS A 55 -1.82 -9.36 8.59
C HIS A 55 -2.97 -8.37 8.82
N ARG A 56 -2.86 -7.51 9.83
CA ARG A 56 -3.91 -6.55 10.16
C ARG A 56 -4.20 -5.58 9.03
N ILE A 57 -3.16 -4.98 8.47
CA ILE A 57 -3.32 -4.00 7.39
C ILE A 57 -3.80 -4.69 6.10
N ASN A 58 -3.27 -5.86 5.76
CA ASN A 58 -3.74 -6.61 4.60
C ASN A 58 -5.23 -6.96 4.72
N ASP A 59 -5.63 -7.50 5.86
CA ASP A 59 -7.02 -7.88 6.13
C ASP A 59 -7.95 -6.67 6.14
N PHE A 60 -7.51 -5.53 6.70
CA PHE A 60 -8.31 -4.31 6.72
C PHE A 60 -8.71 -3.90 5.31
N PHE A 61 -7.74 -3.73 4.40
CA PHE A 61 -8.04 -3.29 3.03
C PHE A 61 -8.82 -4.35 2.26
N ASN A 62 -8.43 -5.62 2.34
CA ASN A 62 -9.11 -6.69 1.61
C ASN A 62 -10.58 -6.89 2.03
N ARG A 63 -10.97 -6.48 3.24
CA ARG A 63 -12.35 -6.58 3.72
C ARG A 63 -13.18 -5.32 3.51
N ASN A 64 -12.55 -4.15 3.48
CA ASN A 64 -13.27 -2.88 3.55
C ASN A 64 -13.26 -2.09 2.23
N ILE A 65 -12.38 -2.44 1.29
CA ILE A 65 -12.31 -1.82 -0.04
C ILE A 65 -12.91 -2.81 -1.06
N ILE A 66 -13.77 -2.29 -1.92
CA ILE A 66 -14.37 -3.07 -3.00
C ILE A 66 -13.44 -2.96 -4.21
N PHE A 67 -13.06 -4.12 -4.80
CA PHE A 67 -12.32 -4.09 -6.07
C PHE A 67 -13.21 -3.54 -7.18
N ASP A 68 -12.71 -2.53 -7.88
CA ASP A 68 -13.37 -1.92 -9.02
C ASP A 68 -12.33 -1.27 -9.93
N ASP A 69 -12.53 -1.36 -11.23
CA ASP A 69 -11.59 -0.83 -12.21
C ASP A 69 -11.58 0.70 -12.21
N ASP A 70 -10.43 1.29 -12.47
CA ASP A 70 -10.18 2.73 -12.49
C ASP A 70 -11.17 3.50 -13.36
N ILE A 71 -11.55 2.92 -14.49
CA ILE A 71 -12.52 3.58 -15.39
C ILE A 71 -13.87 3.82 -14.70
N ASN A 72 -14.27 2.94 -13.79
CA ASN A 72 -15.53 3.06 -13.05
C ASN A 72 -15.37 4.00 -11.84
N VAL A 73 -14.20 3.98 -11.19
CA VAL A 73 -13.96 4.76 -9.98
C VAL A 73 -13.57 6.20 -10.29
N TRP A 74 -12.71 6.40 -11.31
CA TRP A 74 -12.06 7.67 -11.61
C TRP A 74 -12.40 8.25 -12.99
N GLY A 75 -13.04 7.46 -13.88
CA GLY A 75 -13.26 7.83 -15.28
C GLY A 75 -11.96 7.86 -16.11
N GLN A 76 -10.92 7.23 -15.63
CA GLN A 76 -9.59 7.12 -16.26
C GLN A 76 -9.22 5.64 -16.38
N THR A 77 -8.27 5.30 -17.24
CA THR A 77 -7.90 3.90 -17.51
C THR A 77 -6.77 3.38 -16.63
N ASP A 78 -6.06 4.24 -15.92
CA ASP A 78 -4.89 3.88 -15.09
C ASP A 78 -4.58 5.07 -14.15
N TYR A 79 -5.28 5.13 -13.01
CA TYR A 79 -5.14 6.16 -11.98
C TYR A 79 -4.67 5.53 -10.68
N TRP A 80 -3.56 5.98 -10.13
CA TRP A 80 -3.04 5.49 -8.86
C TRP A 80 -3.54 6.38 -7.71
N ALA A 81 -4.48 5.86 -6.95
CA ALA A 81 -5.08 6.60 -5.85
C ALA A 81 -4.17 6.69 -4.62
N THR A 82 -4.23 7.83 -3.93
CA THR A 82 -3.63 7.96 -2.60
C THR A 82 -4.43 7.14 -1.57
N PRO A 83 -3.86 6.85 -0.38
CA PRO A 83 -4.63 6.19 0.67
C PRO A 83 -5.92 6.93 1.04
N LEU A 84 -5.91 8.27 1.04
CA LEU A 84 -7.10 9.07 1.31
C LEU A 84 -8.15 8.91 0.22
N GLU A 85 -7.73 8.88 -1.03
CA GLU A 85 -8.60 8.69 -2.19
C GLU A 85 -9.24 7.30 -2.19
N THR A 86 -8.45 6.25 -1.93
CA THR A 86 -8.92 4.87 -1.81
C THR A 86 -9.97 4.75 -0.68
N LEU A 87 -9.68 5.31 0.50
CA LEU A 87 -10.62 5.32 1.63
C LEU A 87 -11.87 6.16 1.33
N GLY A 88 -11.71 7.30 0.66
CA GLY A 88 -12.80 8.20 0.30
C GLY A 88 -13.77 7.59 -0.71
N ARG A 89 -13.28 6.85 -1.68
CA ARG A 89 -14.10 6.08 -2.62
C ARG A 89 -14.61 4.77 -2.01
N GLY A 90 -13.81 4.14 -1.14
CA GLY A 90 -14.06 2.79 -0.62
C GLY A 90 -14.01 1.72 -1.71
N ARG A 91 -13.38 2.04 -2.82
CA ARG A 91 -13.18 1.23 -4.02
C ARG A 91 -11.82 1.54 -4.63
N GLY A 92 -11.29 0.59 -5.39
CA GLY A 92 -10.05 0.76 -6.15
C GLY A 92 -9.60 -0.55 -6.78
N ASP A 93 -8.58 -0.48 -7.59
CA ASP A 93 -7.99 -1.66 -8.22
C ASP A 93 -6.70 -2.15 -7.51
N CYS A 94 -5.92 -2.98 -8.16
CA CYS A 94 -4.77 -3.65 -7.52
C CYS A 94 -3.69 -2.68 -7.04
N GLU A 95 -3.46 -1.59 -7.76
CA GLU A 95 -2.51 -0.54 -7.40
C GLU A 95 -2.97 0.18 -6.13
N ASP A 96 -4.23 0.54 -6.06
CA ASP A 96 -4.82 1.26 -4.93
C ASP A 96 -4.74 0.44 -3.65
N PHE A 97 -5.06 -0.87 -3.72
CA PHE A 97 -4.89 -1.78 -2.58
C PHE A 97 -3.43 -1.84 -2.12
N SER A 98 -2.51 -1.99 -3.06
CA SER A 98 -1.08 -2.17 -2.76
C SER A 98 -0.47 -0.89 -2.17
N ILE A 99 -0.81 0.27 -2.74
CA ILE A 99 -0.35 1.59 -2.28
C ILE A 99 -0.93 1.92 -0.90
N ALA A 100 -2.23 1.71 -0.70
CA ALA A 100 -2.87 1.97 0.59
C ALA A 100 -2.29 1.08 1.71
N LYS A 101 -2.02 -0.19 1.44
CA LYS A 101 -1.31 -1.09 2.36
C LYS A 101 0.11 -0.60 2.65
N TYR A 102 0.87 -0.18 1.63
CA TYR A 102 2.23 0.32 1.76
C TYR A 102 2.31 1.53 2.71
N TYR A 103 1.50 2.56 2.48
CA TYR A 103 1.49 3.75 3.32
C TYR A 103 1.00 3.45 4.75
N SER A 104 -0.01 2.59 4.89
CA SER A 104 -0.53 2.19 6.21
C SER A 104 0.51 1.42 7.02
N LEU A 105 1.27 0.53 6.41
CA LEU A 105 2.36 -0.19 7.06
C LEU A 105 3.53 0.73 7.42
N LYS A 106 3.86 1.69 6.55
CA LYS A 106 4.84 2.75 6.85
C LYS A 106 4.42 3.54 8.08
N LEU A 107 3.16 3.99 8.16
CA LEU A 107 2.59 4.67 9.33
C LEU A 107 2.55 3.78 10.57
N ALA A 108 2.38 2.46 10.41
CA ALA A 108 2.48 1.51 11.51
C ALA A 108 3.94 1.21 11.92
N GLY A 109 4.93 1.88 11.31
CA GLY A 109 6.34 1.78 11.66
C GLY A 109 7.08 0.59 11.01
N VAL A 110 6.58 0.05 9.90
CA VAL A 110 7.34 -0.91 9.08
C VAL A 110 8.37 -0.12 8.24
N PRO A 111 9.66 -0.46 8.32
CA PRO A 111 10.69 0.26 7.57
C PRO A 111 10.46 0.22 6.05
N VAL A 112 10.55 1.37 5.38
CA VAL A 112 10.37 1.49 3.93
C VAL A 112 11.31 0.57 3.15
N GLY A 113 12.56 0.43 3.60
CA GLY A 113 13.54 -0.46 2.96
C GLY A 113 13.16 -1.95 2.99
N ARG A 114 12.16 -2.34 3.80
CA ARG A 114 11.60 -3.70 3.85
C ARG A 114 10.37 -3.88 2.98
N MET A 115 9.89 -2.85 2.32
CA MET A 115 8.66 -2.90 1.51
C MET A 115 8.94 -2.49 0.08
N ARG A 116 8.34 -3.20 -0.87
CA ARG A 116 8.36 -2.84 -2.29
C ARG A 116 6.99 -3.09 -2.91
N LEU A 117 6.52 -2.14 -3.66
CA LEU A 117 5.46 -2.33 -4.64
C LEU A 117 6.05 -3.08 -5.82
N ILE A 118 5.41 -4.17 -6.24
CA ILE A 118 5.90 -4.99 -7.35
C ILE A 118 4.85 -5.04 -8.44
N TYR A 119 5.23 -4.56 -9.62
CA TYR A 119 4.46 -4.77 -10.82
C TYR A 119 4.71 -6.19 -11.33
N VAL A 120 3.64 -6.94 -11.50
CA VAL A 120 3.68 -8.36 -11.90
C VAL A 120 2.75 -8.62 -13.08
N LYS A 121 2.99 -9.73 -13.78
CA LYS A 121 1.98 -10.36 -14.62
C LYS A 121 1.34 -11.47 -13.79
N ALA A 122 0.05 -11.34 -13.48
CA ALA A 122 -0.70 -12.35 -12.75
C ALA A 122 -1.41 -13.31 -13.71
N LYS A 123 -1.32 -14.61 -13.47
CA LYS A 123 -2.01 -15.63 -14.26
C LYS A 123 -3.40 -15.87 -13.66
N LEU A 124 -4.40 -15.28 -14.30
CA LEU A 124 -5.81 -15.45 -13.92
C LEU A 124 -6.56 -16.25 -14.99
N ARG A 125 -7.11 -17.39 -14.60
CA ARG A 125 -7.89 -18.26 -15.50
C ARG A 125 -7.18 -18.58 -16.82
N GLY A 126 -5.85 -18.74 -16.77
CA GLY A 126 -5.01 -19.03 -17.93
C GLY A 126 -4.52 -17.82 -18.72
N THR A 127 -4.99 -16.62 -18.41
CA THR A 127 -4.57 -15.37 -19.07
C THR A 127 -3.61 -14.59 -18.16
N LEU A 128 -2.60 -13.95 -18.76
CA LEU A 128 -1.71 -13.03 -18.05
C LEU A 128 -2.29 -11.62 -18.08
N VAL A 129 -2.53 -11.06 -16.90
CA VAL A 129 -3.01 -9.70 -16.73
C VAL A 129 -1.99 -8.86 -15.96
N ALA A 130 -1.97 -7.56 -16.22
CA ALA A 130 -1.20 -6.61 -15.40
C ALA A 130 -1.75 -6.60 -13.97
N HIS A 131 -0.85 -6.57 -12.98
CA HIS A 131 -1.25 -6.58 -11.58
C HIS A 131 -0.16 -5.96 -10.72
N MET A 132 -0.53 -5.47 -9.54
CA MET A 132 0.40 -4.94 -8.54
C MET A 132 0.17 -5.61 -7.20
N VAL A 133 1.26 -5.92 -6.51
CA VAL A 133 1.25 -6.46 -5.15
C VAL A 133 2.22 -5.70 -4.26
N LEU A 134 2.01 -5.77 -2.94
CA LEU A 134 2.98 -5.31 -1.97
C LEU A 134 3.82 -6.50 -1.48
N ALA A 135 5.14 -6.37 -1.51
CA ALA A 135 6.08 -7.34 -0.97
C ALA A 135 6.78 -6.79 0.28
N TYR A 136 6.88 -7.63 1.29
CA TYR A 136 7.61 -7.35 2.53
C TYR A 136 8.80 -8.29 2.65
N TYR A 137 9.98 -7.75 2.92
CA TYR A 137 11.25 -8.46 3.08
C TYR A 137 11.65 -8.50 4.56
N PRO A 138 11.62 -9.66 5.24
CA PRO A 138 12.06 -9.78 6.65
C PRO A 138 13.52 -9.35 6.86
N SER A 139 14.36 -9.57 5.84
CA SER A 139 15.72 -9.06 5.72
C SER A 139 16.06 -8.82 4.24
N PRO A 140 17.14 -8.07 3.89
CA PRO A 140 17.44 -7.72 2.50
C PRO A 140 17.60 -8.92 1.55
N SER A 141 18.05 -10.06 2.05
CA SER A 141 18.24 -11.30 1.29
C SER A 141 17.14 -12.35 1.49
N ALA A 142 16.16 -12.06 2.35
CA ALA A 142 15.09 -13.00 2.61
C ALA A 142 14.08 -13.05 1.46
N GLU A 143 13.45 -14.22 1.32
CA GLU A 143 12.29 -14.35 0.46
C GLU A 143 11.17 -13.43 0.94
N PRO A 144 10.57 -12.61 0.04
CA PRO A 144 9.51 -11.72 0.44
C PRO A 144 8.18 -12.42 0.71
N LEU A 145 7.42 -11.86 1.63
CA LEU A 145 6.01 -12.15 1.83
C LEU A 145 5.17 -11.24 0.93
N VAL A 146 4.21 -11.83 0.23
CA VAL A 146 3.33 -11.12 -0.70
C VAL A 146 2.00 -10.80 -0.04
N LEU A 147 1.61 -9.53 -0.07
CA LEU A 147 0.31 -9.00 0.33
C LEU A 147 -0.45 -8.63 -0.95
N ASP A 148 -1.62 -9.22 -1.13
CA ASP A 148 -2.37 -9.14 -2.39
C ASP A 148 -3.88 -8.95 -2.11
N ASN A 149 -4.62 -8.47 -3.08
CA ASN A 149 -6.09 -8.44 -3.04
C ASN A 149 -6.72 -9.65 -3.76
N LEU A 150 -5.99 -10.30 -4.69
CA LEU A 150 -6.44 -11.51 -5.37
C LEU A 150 -6.34 -12.75 -4.49
N ASP A 151 -5.32 -12.83 -3.65
CA ASP A 151 -5.17 -13.86 -2.63
C ASP A 151 -5.01 -13.18 -1.26
N PRO A 152 -6.03 -13.23 -0.40
CA PRO A 152 -5.98 -12.54 0.89
C PRO A 152 -4.96 -13.14 1.88
N GLN A 153 -4.46 -14.35 1.60
CA GLN A 153 -3.45 -14.97 2.44
C GLN A 153 -2.06 -14.42 2.13
N ILE A 154 -1.36 -13.95 3.17
CA ILE A 154 0.04 -13.53 3.04
C ILE A 154 0.90 -14.79 2.86
N LYS A 155 1.55 -14.92 1.70
CA LYS A 155 2.36 -16.08 1.31
C LYS A 155 3.77 -15.68 0.92
N PRO A 156 4.77 -16.55 1.12
CA PRO A 156 6.08 -16.39 0.49
C PRO A 156 5.96 -16.34 -1.03
N ALA A 157 6.84 -15.59 -1.70
CA ALA A 157 6.80 -15.44 -3.16
C ALA A 157 6.90 -16.79 -3.91
N SER A 158 7.66 -17.77 -3.38
CA SER A 158 7.74 -19.14 -3.94
C SER A 158 6.41 -19.90 -3.92
N LYS A 159 5.45 -19.45 -3.11
CA LYS A 159 4.10 -20.02 -3.04
C LYS A 159 3.09 -19.24 -3.89
N ARG A 160 3.57 -18.30 -4.72
CA ARG A 160 2.79 -17.51 -5.68
C ARG A 160 3.32 -17.70 -7.11
N PRO A 161 3.29 -18.94 -7.65
CA PRO A 161 3.75 -19.24 -9.02
C PRO A 161 2.84 -18.60 -10.10
N ASP A 162 1.71 -18.08 -9.71
CA ASP A 162 0.79 -17.29 -10.53
C ASP A 162 1.30 -15.87 -10.82
N LEU A 163 2.30 -15.37 -10.08
CA LEU A 163 2.82 -14.02 -10.21
C LEU A 163 4.21 -14.03 -10.87
N VAL A 164 4.33 -13.33 -11.99
CA VAL A 164 5.62 -13.14 -12.69
C VAL A 164 6.07 -11.69 -12.51
N PRO A 165 7.09 -11.41 -11.68
CA PRO A 165 7.55 -10.06 -11.42
C PRO A 165 8.20 -9.42 -12.65
N VAL A 166 7.94 -8.10 -12.81
CA VAL A 166 8.50 -7.28 -13.90
C VAL A 166 9.51 -6.27 -13.34
N PHE A 167 9.07 -5.42 -12.42
CA PHE A 167 9.92 -4.49 -11.69
C PHE A 167 9.31 -4.18 -10.32
N SER A 168 10.11 -3.61 -9.44
CA SER A 168 9.65 -3.19 -8.11
C SER A 168 10.14 -1.78 -7.77
N PHE A 169 9.45 -1.12 -6.84
CA PHE A 169 9.78 0.24 -6.41
C PHE A 169 9.23 0.52 -5.01
N ASN A 170 9.75 1.58 -4.43
CA ASN A 170 9.24 2.20 -3.21
C ASN A 170 9.63 3.69 -3.20
N SER A 171 9.41 4.41 -2.09
CA SER A 171 9.80 5.83 -2.00
C SER A 171 11.32 6.09 -1.96
N GLN A 172 12.15 5.05 -1.94
CA GLN A 172 13.61 5.16 -1.96
C GLN A 172 14.21 4.90 -3.36
N GLY A 173 13.45 4.27 -4.28
CA GLY A 173 13.94 4.00 -5.63
C GLY A 173 13.21 2.91 -6.38
N ILE A 174 13.75 2.59 -7.56
CA ILE A 174 13.26 1.56 -8.47
C ILE A 174 14.31 0.46 -8.55
N TYR A 175 13.79 -0.77 -8.63
CA TYR A 175 14.60 -1.97 -8.60
C TYR A 175 14.25 -2.87 -9.80
N ALA A 176 15.25 -3.43 -10.44
CA ALA A 176 15.04 -4.44 -11.46
C ALA A 176 14.59 -5.75 -10.81
N GLY A 177 13.42 -6.28 -11.19
CA GLY A 177 12.88 -7.51 -10.62
C GLY A 177 12.55 -7.40 -9.13
N VAL A 178 12.72 -8.50 -8.38
CA VAL A 178 12.37 -8.60 -6.95
C VAL A 178 13.58 -8.52 -6.02
N SER A 179 14.80 -8.79 -6.49
CA SER A 179 16.01 -8.92 -5.68
C SER A 179 17.11 -7.91 -6.05
N GLY A 180 16.86 -7.00 -7.00
CA GLY A 180 17.89 -6.14 -7.57
C GLY A 180 18.34 -4.99 -6.67
N THR A 181 19.59 -4.59 -6.86
CA THR A 181 20.09 -3.25 -6.51
C THR A 181 19.36 -2.20 -7.35
N THR A 182 19.24 -0.98 -6.82
CA THR A 182 18.66 0.17 -7.54
C THR A 182 19.21 0.29 -8.95
N SER A 183 18.36 0.17 -9.97
CA SER A 183 18.72 0.50 -11.35
C SER A 183 17.68 1.46 -11.91
N ALA A 184 18.15 2.61 -12.35
CA ALA A 184 17.34 3.69 -12.92
C ALA A 184 16.68 3.32 -14.28
N SER A 185 16.83 2.09 -14.77
CA SER A 185 16.47 1.70 -16.13
C SER A 185 15.36 0.67 -16.26
N ALA A 186 14.77 0.20 -15.17
CA ALA A 186 13.78 -0.87 -15.22
C ALA A 186 12.34 -0.32 -15.24
N GLY A 187 11.78 -0.27 -16.43
CA GLY A 187 10.33 -0.08 -16.61
C GLY A 187 9.92 1.33 -17.01
N GLY A 188 9.08 1.40 -18.01
CA GLY A 188 8.65 2.59 -18.73
C GLY A 188 8.39 3.86 -17.92
N THR A 189 8.85 4.94 -18.45
CA THR A 189 8.78 6.31 -17.88
C THR A 189 7.38 6.72 -17.39
N GLY A 190 6.31 6.18 -17.99
CA GLY A 190 4.94 6.51 -17.62
C GLY A 190 4.48 5.98 -16.26
N LYS A 191 4.95 4.83 -15.79
CA LYS A 191 4.58 4.32 -14.46
C LYS A 191 5.38 4.98 -13.34
N LEU A 192 6.57 5.42 -13.65
CA LEU A 192 7.40 6.21 -12.77
C LEU A 192 6.78 7.57 -12.49
N SER A 193 6.32 8.25 -13.54
CA SER A 193 5.65 9.55 -13.41
C SER A 193 4.35 9.46 -12.59
N ARG A 194 3.60 8.35 -12.68
CA ARG A 194 2.43 8.12 -11.82
C ARG A 194 2.79 7.94 -10.36
N TRP A 195 3.87 7.21 -10.08
CA TRP A 195 4.37 7.05 -8.71
C TRP A 195 4.84 8.40 -8.13
N GLU A 196 5.54 9.20 -8.92
CA GLU A 196 5.99 10.54 -8.50
C GLU A 196 4.79 11.47 -8.23
N ASP A 197 3.80 11.49 -9.13
CA ASP A 197 2.56 12.24 -8.95
C ASP A 197 1.79 11.79 -7.70
N LEU A 198 1.64 10.47 -7.52
CA LEU A 198 1.01 9.90 -6.33
C LEU A 198 1.75 10.31 -5.04
N MET A 199 3.08 10.22 -5.01
CA MET A 199 3.86 10.62 -3.84
C MET A 199 3.67 12.12 -3.55
N GLN A 200 3.59 12.98 -4.57
CA GLN A 200 3.33 14.41 -4.39
C GLN A 200 1.93 14.66 -3.78
N ARG A 201 0.89 14.00 -4.32
CA ARG A 201 -0.47 14.09 -3.78
C ARG A 201 -0.58 13.53 -2.36
N ALA A 202 0.00 12.36 -2.11
CA ALA A 202 0.03 11.74 -0.78
C ALA A 202 0.72 12.63 0.25
N ARG A 203 1.84 13.27 -0.13
CA ARG A 203 2.54 14.24 0.73
C ARG A 203 1.67 15.47 1.02
N ALA A 204 0.95 16.00 0.03
CA ALA A 204 0.03 17.11 0.21
C ALA A 204 -1.16 16.76 1.14
N GLU A 205 -1.51 15.48 1.22
CA GLU A 205 -2.52 14.94 2.15
C GLU A 205 -1.95 14.65 3.55
N GLY A 206 -0.63 14.75 3.76
CA GLY A 206 0.06 14.53 5.03
C GLY A 206 0.69 13.13 5.19
N PHE A 207 0.69 12.29 4.15
CA PHE A 207 1.41 11.02 4.16
C PHE A 207 2.89 11.26 3.81
N GLU A 208 3.76 11.26 4.81
CA GLU A 208 5.22 11.42 4.64
C GLU A 208 5.99 10.10 4.70
#